data_a63e7adb1eb2675924257a30ff4641a4
#
_entry.id   a63e7adb1eb2675924257a30ff4641a4
#
_cell.length_a   1.000
_cell.length_b   1.000
_cell.length_c   1.000
_cell.angle_alpha   90.00
_cell.angle_beta   90.00
_cell.angle_gamma   90.00
#
_symmetry.space_group_name_H-M   'P 1'
#
loop_
_entity.id
_entity.type
_entity.pdbx_description
1 polymer ?
#
loop_
_entity_poly.entity_id
_entity_poly.type
_entity_poly.pdbx_seq_one_letter_code
_entity_poly.pdbx_strand_id
1 'polypeptide(L)'
;MRVIRTNLIESYDQLMEFGRKHLPDKFFIEGVERKNLRNIITREMIANTLIHREFTSSYTAKFVIEKDRMYTENANRSSGDGIITPDNMEPNPKNPIIASFFRNIGWSDRLGSGVRNIFKYSKYYSGKEPEFIEGDVFRLIVPLNEDYSYDNVKNGDKKTAIKNGDKKILKKTIQNYKKILEFMEEGKEYTIQDFCNLLNLKPSRTKELLKALTQDIEQIGNNKNRKYRLK
;
A
#
# COMPACT_ATOMS: atom_id res chain seq x y z
N MET A 1 7.50 20.98 14.32
CA MET A 1 6.04 20.87 14.12
C MET A 1 5.61 21.92 13.10
N ARG A 2 4.83 21.54 12.08
CA ARG A 2 4.26 22.46 11.08
C ARG A 2 2.74 22.48 11.25
N VAL A 3 2.12 23.65 11.27
CA VAL A 3 0.67 23.81 11.33
C VAL A 3 0.18 24.16 9.92
N ILE A 4 -0.84 23.41 9.44
CA ILE A 4 -1.51 23.65 8.15
C ILE A 4 -2.86 24.28 8.45
N ARG A 5 -3.11 25.46 7.88
CA ARG A 5 -4.38 26.22 8.03
C ARG A 5 -4.83 26.69 6.64
N THR A 6 -5.33 25.73 5.86
CA THR A 6 -5.76 25.95 4.49
C THR A 6 -7.06 25.19 4.23
N ASN A 7 -7.62 25.30 3.02
CA ASN A 7 -8.74 24.46 2.59
C ASN A 7 -8.34 22.98 2.53
N LEU A 8 -9.34 22.09 2.38
CA LEU A 8 -9.11 20.65 2.41
C LEU A 8 -8.23 20.14 1.26
N ILE A 9 -8.32 20.75 0.08
CA ILE A 9 -7.52 20.36 -1.10
C ILE A 9 -6.05 20.64 -0.83
N GLU A 10 -5.72 21.85 -0.47
CA GLU A 10 -4.35 22.25 -0.11
C GLU A 10 -3.82 21.48 1.10
N SER A 11 -4.67 21.23 2.09
CA SER A 11 -4.30 20.44 3.28
C SER A 11 -3.90 19.02 2.88
N TYR A 12 -4.68 18.38 2.00
CA TYR A 12 -4.37 17.07 1.47
C TYR A 12 -3.02 17.06 0.73
N ASP A 13 -2.81 18.00 -0.20
CA ASP A 13 -1.58 18.07 -0.98
C ASP A 13 -0.35 18.31 -0.11
N GLN A 14 -0.44 19.21 0.88
CA GLN A 14 0.65 19.48 1.81
C GLN A 14 0.97 18.28 2.71
N LEU A 15 -0.03 17.51 3.14
CA LEU A 15 0.16 16.29 3.93
C LEU A 15 0.76 15.17 3.07
N MET A 16 0.31 15.01 1.83
CA MET A 16 0.91 14.05 0.88
C MET A 16 2.38 14.39 0.60
N GLU A 17 2.70 15.68 0.42
CA GLU A 17 4.08 16.13 0.23
C GLU A 17 4.94 15.89 1.48
N PHE A 18 4.38 16.10 2.67
CA PHE A 18 5.05 15.76 3.93
C PHE A 18 5.38 14.26 4.00
N GLY A 19 4.43 13.39 3.65
CA GLY A 19 4.66 11.94 3.57
C GLY A 19 5.75 11.58 2.56
N ARG A 20 5.71 12.19 1.36
CA ARG A 20 6.75 11.96 0.33
C ARG A 20 8.14 12.38 0.78
N LYS A 21 8.24 13.46 1.52
CA LYS A 21 9.52 14.02 2.00
C LYS A 21 10.14 13.19 3.12
N HIS A 22 9.33 12.58 3.98
CA HIS A 22 9.79 11.95 5.22
C HIS A 22 9.72 10.43 5.23
N LEU A 23 9.05 9.81 4.27
CA LEU A 23 8.92 8.35 4.14
C LEU A 23 9.59 7.87 2.86
N PRO A 24 10.39 6.79 2.92
CA PRO A 24 11.02 6.23 1.73
C PRO A 24 10.00 5.52 0.84
N ASP A 25 10.26 5.52 -0.47
CA ASP A 25 9.50 4.74 -1.43
C ASP A 25 10.09 3.33 -1.53
N LYS A 26 9.42 2.37 -0.93
CA LYS A 26 9.82 0.96 -1.01
C LYS A 26 9.38 0.38 -2.35
N PHE A 27 10.31 -0.30 -2.99
CA PHE A 27 10.01 -0.98 -4.23
C PHE A 27 9.05 -2.16 -3.98
N PHE A 28 7.90 -2.14 -4.65
CA PHE A 28 6.90 -3.19 -4.60
C PHE A 28 6.24 -3.38 -5.97
N ILE A 29 6.07 -4.63 -6.39
CA ILE A 29 5.35 -5.00 -7.60
C ILE A 29 4.16 -5.87 -7.21
N GLU A 30 2.99 -5.52 -7.71
CA GLU A 30 1.78 -6.30 -7.64
C GLU A 30 1.38 -6.69 -9.06
N GLY A 31 1.38 -8.00 -9.35
CA GLY A 31 1.23 -8.46 -10.72
C GLY A 31 2.35 -7.90 -11.61
N VAL A 32 1.98 -7.14 -12.65
CA VAL A 32 2.93 -6.48 -13.57
C VAL A 32 3.16 -5.01 -13.25
N GLU A 33 2.43 -4.45 -12.29
CA GLU A 33 2.46 -3.04 -11.96
C GLU A 33 3.37 -2.72 -10.77
N ARG A 34 4.17 -1.68 -10.91
CA ARG A 34 4.84 -1.10 -9.76
C ARG A 34 3.84 -0.28 -8.95
N LYS A 35 3.68 -0.65 -7.67
CA LYS A 35 2.88 0.12 -6.71
C LYS A 35 3.80 0.93 -5.80
N ASN A 36 3.43 2.17 -5.56
CA ASN A 36 4.10 3.02 -4.57
C ASN A 36 3.38 2.87 -3.23
N LEU A 37 3.87 1.95 -2.39
CA LEU A 37 3.24 1.61 -1.11
C LEU A 37 3.15 2.81 -0.17
N ARG A 38 4.20 3.63 -0.09
CA ARG A 38 4.18 4.87 0.67
C ARG A 38 3.00 5.75 0.29
N ASN A 39 2.86 6.03 -1.00
CA ASN A 39 1.80 6.92 -1.48
C ASN A 39 0.41 6.33 -1.24
N ILE A 40 0.23 5.03 -1.43
CA ILE A 40 -1.05 4.35 -1.18
C ILE A 40 -1.42 4.48 0.30
N ILE A 41 -0.52 4.08 1.21
CA ILE A 41 -0.80 4.11 2.65
C ILE A 41 -1.01 5.55 3.13
N THR A 42 -0.15 6.50 2.74
CA THR A 42 -0.27 7.90 3.14
C THR A 42 -1.57 8.52 2.63
N ARG A 43 -1.95 8.24 1.38
CA ARG A 43 -3.22 8.69 0.80
C ARG A 43 -4.41 8.24 1.64
N GLU A 44 -4.48 6.95 1.95
CA GLU A 44 -5.57 6.39 2.74
C GLU A 44 -5.60 6.97 4.17
N MET A 45 -4.45 7.13 4.83
CA MET A 45 -4.37 7.76 6.15
C MET A 45 -4.88 9.20 6.15
N ILE A 46 -4.46 10.01 5.18
CA ILE A 46 -4.82 11.41 5.06
C ILE A 46 -6.30 11.54 4.68
N ALA A 47 -6.77 10.81 3.67
CA ALA A 47 -8.16 10.81 3.25
C ALA A 47 -9.08 10.40 4.40
N ASN A 48 -8.72 9.34 5.14
CA ASN A 48 -9.47 8.90 6.32
C ASN A 48 -9.58 10.02 7.36
N THR A 49 -8.45 10.66 7.70
CA THR A 49 -8.43 11.76 8.67
C THR A 49 -9.33 12.94 8.25
N LEU A 50 -9.30 13.34 6.97
CA LEU A 50 -10.08 14.48 6.48
C LEU A 50 -11.56 14.14 6.32
N ILE A 51 -11.90 12.90 5.95
CA ILE A 51 -13.28 12.44 5.76
C ILE A 51 -13.98 12.20 7.11
N HIS A 52 -13.26 11.65 8.10
CA HIS A 52 -13.86 11.22 9.36
C HIS A 52 -13.66 12.18 10.52
N ARG A 53 -12.98 13.31 10.29
CA ARG A 53 -12.77 14.32 11.33
C ARG A 53 -14.09 14.95 11.77
N GLU A 54 -14.25 15.14 13.08
CA GLU A 54 -15.28 16.03 13.65
C GLU A 54 -14.81 17.49 13.57
N PHE A 55 -15.39 18.24 12.62
CA PHE A 55 -14.99 19.62 12.34
C PHE A 55 -15.47 20.65 13.37
N THR A 56 -16.46 20.31 14.18
CA THR A 56 -16.95 21.19 15.27
C THR A 56 -16.06 21.11 16.51
N SER A 57 -15.17 20.13 16.57
CA SER A 57 -14.22 19.97 17.67
C SER A 57 -13.01 20.89 17.53
N SER A 58 -12.57 21.47 18.64
CA SER A 58 -11.32 22.24 18.72
C SER A 58 -10.06 21.35 18.67
N TYR A 59 -10.21 20.04 18.73
CA TYR A 59 -9.08 19.11 18.65
C TYR A 59 -8.39 19.21 17.29
N THR A 60 -7.09 19.47 17.32
CA THR A 60 -6.30 19.59 16.09
C THR A 60 -5.95 18.20 15.54
N ALA A 61 -6.38 17.91 14.32
CA ALA A 61 -5.96 16.68 13.64
C ALA A 61 -4.44 16.68 13.42
N LYS A 62 -3.83 15.50 13.49
CA LYS A 62 -2.37 15.33 13.41
C LYS A 62 -2.01 14.26 12.41
N PHE A 63 -0.91 14.47 11.70
CA PHE A 63 -0.17 13.44 10.99
C PHE A 63 1.28 13.47 11.50
N VAL A 64 1.73 12.40 12.08
CA VAL A 64 3.03 12.30 12.76
C VAL A 64 3.81 11.12 12.19
N ILE A 65 5.10 11.34 11.97
CA ILE A 65 6.06 10.31 11.57
C ILE A 65 7.14 10.26 12.64
N GLU A 66 7.24 9.11 13.30
CA GLU A 66 8.23 8.78 14.32
C GLU A 66 9.24 7.77 13.79
N LYS A 67 10.18 7.34 14.60
CA LYS A 67 11.22 6.40 14.19
C LYS A 67 10.66 5.01 13.84
N ASP A 68 9.68 4.56 14.60
CA ASP A 68 9.15 3.19 14.56
C ASP A 68 7.69 3.10 14.08
N ARG A 69 7.05 4.25 13.84
CA ARG A 69 5.65 4.31 13.40
C ARG A 69 5.33 5.65 12.74
N MET A 70 4.28 5.66 11.96
CA MET A 70 3.55 6.87 11.59
C MET A 70 2.10 6.73 12.03
N TYR A 71 1.46 7.85 12.36
CA TYR A 71 0.07 7.83 12.78
C TYR A 71 -0.68 9.10 12.42
N THR A 72 -1.99 8.96 12.30
CA THR A 72 -2.92 10.10 12.24
C THR A 72 -3.85 10.07 13.45
N GLU A 73 -4.24 11.26 13.90
CA GLU A 73 -5.23 11.46 14.94
C GLU A 73 -6.21 12.54 14.51
N ASN A 74 -7.50 12.33 14.78
CA ASN A 74 -8.53 13.37 14.62
C ASN A 74 -9.64 13.20 15.66
N ALA A 75 -10.29 14.31 16.01
CA ALA A 75 -11.53 14.23 16.77
C ALA A 75 -12.56 13.38 16.03
N ASN A 76 -13.29 12.59 16.77
CA ASN A 76 -14.28 11.65 16.26
C ASN A 76 -15.56 11.75 17.09
N ARG A 77 -16.72 11.44 16.49
CA ARG A 77 -17.92 11.05 17.22
C ARG A 77 -18.00 9.55 17.16
N SER A 78 -17.47 8.91 18.20
CA SER A 78 -17.48 7.46 18.27
C SER A 78 -18.91 6.91 18.28
N SER A 79 -19.15 5.84 17.54
CA SER A 79 -20.35 5.00 17.69
C SER A 79 -20.09 3.78 18.58
N GLY A 80 -18.86 3.64 19.06
CA GLY A 80 -18.35 2.61 19.96
C GLY A 80 -16.88 2.84 20.23
N ASP A 81 -16.33 2.16 21.21
CA ASP A 81 -14.90 2.21 21.53
C ASP A 81 -14.26 0.87 21.17
N GLY A 82 -13.03 0.89 20.70
CA GLY A 82 -12.27 -0.33 20.48
C GLY A 82 -11.38 -0.35 19.26
N ILE A 83 -10.93 -1.55 18.91
CA ILE A 83 -10.07 -1.79 17.77
C ILE A 83 -10.92 -2.14 16.55
N ILE A 84 -10.72 -1.38 15.47
CA ILE A 84 -11.35 -1.66 14.18
C ILE A 84 -10.46 -2.63 13.40
N THR A 85 -11.08 -3.67 12.86
CA THR A 85 -10.48 -4.67 11.98
C THR A 85 -11.19 -4.67 10.62
N PRO A 86 -10.61 -5.28 9.58
CA PRO A 86 -11.29 -5.41 8.28
C PRO A 86 -12.64 -6.14 8.34
N ASP A 87 -12.85 -6.97 9.39
CA ASP A 87 -14.03 -7.81 9.55
C ASP A 87 -15.17 -7.12 10.32
N ASN A 88 -14.84 -6.18 11.22
CA ASN A 88 -15.83 -5.46 12.03
C ASN A 88 -16.09 -4.01 11.55
N MET A 89 -15.44 -3.59 10.47
CA MET A 89 -15.56 -2.24 9.97
C MET A 89 -16.86 -2.04 9.20
N GLU A 90 -17.69 -1.11 9.67
CA GLU A 90 -18.82 -0.59 8.93
C GLU A 90 -18.45 0.75 8.26
N PRO A 91 -18.58 0.86 6.92
CA PRO A 91 -18.29 2.09 6.21
C PRO A 91 -19.32 3.18 6.57
N ASN A 92 -18.98 4.05 7.50
CA ASN A 92 -19.84 5.17 7.91
C ASN A 92 -19.04 6.48 7.89
N PRO A 93 -18.94 7.18 6.75
CA PRO A 93 -18.21 8.43 6.68
C PRO A 93 -18.91 9.52 7.52
N LYS A 94 -18.18 10.12 8.45
CA LYS A 94 -18.70 11.22 9.30
C LYS A 94 -19.06 12.45 8.47
N ASN A 95 -18.37 12.65 7.33
CA ASN A 95 -18.62 13.76 6.40
C ASN A 95 -18.94 13.22 4.99
N PRO A 96 -20.18 12.79 4.70
CA PRO A 96 -20.52 12.14 3.43
C PRO A 96 -20.24 12.99 2.19
N ILE A 97 -20.41 14.31 2.29
CA ILE A 97 -20.16 15.25 1.18
C ILE A 97 -18.66 15.26 0.86
N ILE A 98 -17.78 15.35 1.88
CA ILE A 98 -16.33 15.32 1.72
C ILE A 98 -15.90 13.96 1.16
N ALA A 99 -16.47 12.87 1.67
CA ALA A 99 -16.19 11.52 1.19
C ALA A 99 -16.55 11.34 -0.29
N SER A 100 -17.72 11.85 -0.70
CA SER A 100 -18.16 11.85 -2.10
C SER A 100 -17.23 12.67 -3.00
N PHE A 101 -16.86 13.87 -2.56
CA PHE A 101 -15.92 14.72 -3.28
C PHE A 101 -14.56 14.05 -3.47
N PHE A 102 -13.94 13.53 -2.41
CA PHE A 102 -12.64 12.87 -2.46
C PHE A 102 -12.66 11.64 -3.38
N ARG A 103 -13.75 10.88 -3.38
CA ARG A 103 -13.94 9.75 -4.29
C ARG A 103 -14.01 10.20 -5.76
N ASN A 104 -14.77 11.25 -6.05
CA ASN A 104 -14.95 11.76 -7.41
C ASN A 104 -13.66 12.27 -8.02
N ILE A 105 -12.74 12.82 -7.22
CA ILE A 105 -11.42 13.28 -7.67
C ILE A 105 -10.31 12.21 -7.52
N GLY A 106 -10.66 10.96 -7.11
CA GLY A 106 -9.71 9.86 -7.01
C GLY A 106 -8.77 9.89 -5.81
N TRP A 107 -9.09 10.67 -4.77
CA TRP A 107 -8.29 10.76 -3.54
C TRP A 107 -8.67 9.73 -2.48
N SER A 108 -9.84 9.14 -2.58
CA SER A 108 -10.22 7.95 -1.82
C SER A 108 -10.82 6.91 -2.74
N ASP A 109 -10.63 5.65 -2.38
CA ASP A 109 -11.26 4.53 -3.07
C ASP A 109 -12.73 4.35 -2.65
N ARG A 110 -13.37 3.27 -3.09
CA ARG A 110 -14.75 2.94 -2.67
C ARG A 110 -14.82 2.81 -1.16
N LEU A 111 -15.97 3.18 -0.59
CA LEU A 111 -16.24 3.06 0.85
C LEU A 111 -15.87 1.66 1.35
N GLY A 112 -15.06 1.60 2.40
CA GLY A 112 -14.60 0.35 3.01
C GLY A 112 -13.33 -0.27 2.43
N SER A 113 -12.84 0.19 1.26
CA SER A 113 -11.58 -0.34 0.69
C SER A 113 -10.34 0.24 1.36
N GLY A 114 -10.40 1.46 1.87
CA GLY A 114 -9.25 2.17 2.46
C GLY A 114 -8.60 1.43 3.63
N VAL A 115 -9.40 0.93 4.57
CA VAL A 115 -8.90 0.13 5.70
C VAL A 115 -8.25 -1.15 5.21
N ARG A 116 -8.91 -1.88 4.29
CA ARG A 116 -8.35 -3.10 3.69
C ARG A 116 -7.03 -2.84 2.97
N ASN A 117 -6.92 -1.73 2.25
CA ASN A 117 -5.69 -1.32 1.59
C ASN A 117 -4.58 -1.04 2.61
N ILE A 118 -4.88 -0.35 3.70
CA ILE A 118 -3.90 -0.08 4.75
C ILE A 118 -3.42 -1.39 5.38
N PHE A 119 -4.30 -2.32 5.75
CA PHE A 119 -3.92 -3.63 6.28
C PHE A 119 -3.05 -4.41 5.29
N LYS A 120 -3.49 -4.50 4.04
CA LYS A 120 -2.77 -5.21 2.98
C LYS A 120 -1.37 -4.64 2.77
N TYR A 121 -1.27 -3.34 2.54
CA TYR A 121 -0.02 -2.72 2.11
C TYR A 121 0.93 -2.40 3.26
N SER A 122 0.47 -2.18 4.48
CA SER A 122 1.32 -2.01 5.66
C SER A 122 2.18 -3.24 5.92
N LYS A 123 1.63 -4.43 5.73
CA LYS A 123 2.35 -5.70 5.86
C LYS A 123 3.55 -5.80 4.90
N TYR A 124 3.40 -5.31 3.67
CA TYR A 124 4.50 -5.26 2.69
C TYR A 124 5.44 -4.09 2.94
N TYR A 125 4.94 -2.98 3.49
CA TYR A 125 5.72 -1.78 3.74
C TYR A 125 6.61 -1.88 4.97
N SER A 126 6.10 -2.42 6.09
CA SER A 126 6.81 -2.50 7.36
C SER A 126 6.95 -3.91 7.96
N GLY A 127 6.29 -4.91 7.38
CA GLY A 127 6.25 -6.26 7.92
C GLY A 127 5.28 -6.43 9.11
N LYS A 128 4.54 -5.37 9.48
CA LYS A 128 3.63 -5.35 10.63
C LYS A 128 2.24 -4.91 10.21
N GLU A 129 1.24 -5.24 11.01
CA GLU A 129 -0.14 -4.83 10.79
C GLU A 129 -0.38 -3.43 11.38
N PRO A 130 -1.29 -2.63 10.77
CA PRO A 130 -1.71 -1.35 11.30
C PRO A 130 -2.69 -1.53 12.46
N GLU A 131 -2.86 -0.48 13.26
CA GLU A 131 -3.83 -0.42 14.33
C GLU A 131 -4.81 0.73 14.08
N PHE A 132 -6.09 0.44 14.20
CA PHE A 132 -7.18 1.41 14.13
C PHE A 132 -7.89 1.44 15.48
N ILE A 133 -7.82 2.57 16.16
CA ILE A 133 -8.37 2.73 17.50
C ILE A 133 -9.50 3.75 17.42
N GLU A 134 -10.71 3.32 17.72
CA GLU A 134 -11.89 4.18 17.79
C GLU A 134 -12.13 4.67 19.23
N GLY A 135 -12.52 5.90 19.36
CA GLY A 135 -12.85 6.60 20.58
C GLY A 135 -13.16 8.07 20.25
N ASP A 136 -13.22 8.94 21.23
CA ASP A 136 -13.39 10.40 21.04
C ASP A 136 -12.28 11.01 20.19
N VAL A 137 -11.13 10.37 20.19
CA VAL A 137 -10.03 10.61 19.26
C VAL A 137 -9.81 9.31 18.48
N PHE A 138 -10.10 9.37 17.17
CA PHE A 138 -9.75 8.28 16.27
C PHE A 138 -8.26 8.32 15.99
N ARG A 139 -7.61 7.16 16.08
CA ARG A 139 -6.19 7.02 15.78
C ARG A 139 -5.93 5.86 14.84
N LEU A 140 -5.17 6.14 13.80
CA LEU A 140 -4.68 5.15 12.85
C LEU A 140 -3.16 5.11 12.94
N ILE A 141 -2.60 3.98 13.31
CA ILE A 141 -1.16 3.75 13.48
C ILE A 141 -0.69 2.75 12.43
N VAL A 142 0.34 3.12 11.70
CA VAL A 142 1.08 2.22 10.80
C VAL A 142 2.50 2.08 11.35
N PRO A 143 2.90 0.89 11.82
CA PRO A 143 4.26 0.66 12.27
C PRO A 143 5.28 0.84 11.14
N LEU A 144 6.47 1.30 11.48
CA LEU A 144 7.63 1.38 10.60
C LEU A 144 8.71 0.42 11.12
N ASN A 145 9.59 -0.05 10.25
CA ASN A 145 10.76 -0.81 10.66
C ASN A 145 12.01 0.09 10.71
N GLU A 146 13.12 -0.42 11.24
CA GLU A 146 14.35 0.38 11.42
C GLU A 146 14.92 0.94 10.13
N ASP A 147 14.67 0.28 8.99
CA ASP A 147 15.08 0.76 7.67
C ASP A 147 14.35 2.04 7.23
N TYR A 148 13.28 2.39 7.92
CA TYR A 148 12.40 3.54 7.66
C TYR A 148 12.48 4.61 8.73
N SER A 149 13.55 4.63 9.53
CA SER A 149 13.75 5.70 10.50
C SER A 149 14.05 7.03 9.81
N TYR A 150 13.62 8.13 10.44
CA TYR A 150 13.85 9.50 9.97
C TYR A 150 15.35 9.80 9.71
N ASP A 151 16.23 9.19 10.49
CA ASP A 151 17.68 9.33 10.34
C ASP A 151 18.22 8.71 9.05
N ASN A 152 17.59 7.61 8.59
CA ASN A 152 17.93 6.98 7.32
C ASN A 152 17.44 7.78 6.12
N VAL A 153 16.35 8.54 6.24
CA VAL A 153 15.86 9.41 5.15
C VAL A 153 16.83 10.58 4.92
N LYS A 154 17.38 11.18 5.97
CA LYS A 154 18.42 12.25 5.84
C LYS A 154 19.70 11.75 5.16
N ASN A 155 20.04 10.48 5.36
CA ASN A 155 21.17 9.81 4.71
C ASN A 155 20.80 9.17 3.36
N GLY A 156 19.51 8.99 3.08
CA GLY A 156 18.96 8.28 1.94
C GLY A 156 19.05 9.02 0.61
N ASP A 157 19.08 10.38 0.63
CA ASP A 157 19.30 11.17 -0.58
C ASP A 157 20.67 10.90 -1.24
N LYS A 158 21.59 10.27 -0.50
CA LYS A 158 22.88 9.79 -1.05
C LYS A 158 22.97 8.27 -1.28
N LYS A 159 22.03 7.45 -0.73
CA LYS A 159 22.13 5.96 -0.82
C LYS A 159 20.95 5.27 -1.50
N THR A 160 19.85 5.92 -1.77
CA THR A 160 18.75 5.39 -2.60
C THR A 160 18.90 5.70 -4.09
N ALA A 161 20.08 6.08 -4.55
CA ALA A 161 20.43 5.77 -5.93
C ALA A 161 20.41 4.25 -6.05
N ILE A 162 19.29 3.69 -6.51
CA ILE A 162 19.19 2.29 -6.96
C ILE A 162 20.45 2.07 -7.78
N LYS A 163 21.37 1.22 -7.26
CA LYS A 163 22.59 0.86 -7.98
C LYS A 163 22.15 0.49 -9.38
N ASN A 164 22.89 0.90 -10.41
CA ASN A 164 22.52 0.63 -11.81
C ASN A 164 22.22 -0.86 -12.06
N GLY A 165 22.75 -1.76 -11.22
CA GLY A 165 22.41 -3.17 -11.17
C GLY A 165 20.97 -3.45 -10.80
N ASP A 166 20.42 -2.78 -9.80
CA ASP A 166 19.06 -3.04 -9.31
C ASP A 166 18.00 -2.55 -10.31
N LYS A 167 18.25 -1.42 -10.99
CA LYS A 167 17.39 -0.95 -12.11
C LYS A 167 17.36 -1.94 -13.27
N LYS A 168 18.51 -2.61 -13.56
CA LYS A 168 18.63 -3.61 -14.62
C LYS A 168 17.89 -4.89 -14.24
N ILE A 169 18.06 -5.37 -13.00
CA ILE A 169 17.35 -6.54 -12.45
C ILE A 169 15.84 -6.30 -12.47
N LEU A 170 15.41 -5.12 -12.11
CA LEU A 170 14.03 -4.69 -12.08
C LEU A 170 13.37 -4.70 -13.45
N LYS A 171 14.01 -4.03 -14.43
CA LYS A 171 13.51 -4.02 -15.81
C LYS A 171 13.38 -5.45 -16.35
N LYS A 172 14.36 -6.31 -16.05
CA LYS A 172 14.35 -7.72 -16.46
C LYS A 172 13.21 -8.51 -15.80
N THR A 173 12.90 -8.25 -14.54
CA THR A 173 11.79 -8.91 -13.82
C THR A 173 10.44 -8.52 -14.41
N ILE A 174 10.22 -7.24 -14.68
CA ILE A 174 8.99 -6.75 -15.33
C ILE A 174 8.84 -7.32 -16.75
N GLN A 175 9.94 -7.37 -17.51
CA GLN A 175 9.93 -7.99 -18.84
C GLN A 175 9.60 -9.49 -18.78
N ASN A 176 10.10 -10.20 -17.76
CA ASN A 176 9.78 -11.61 -17.56
C ASN A 176 8.30 -11.83 -17.22
N TYR A 177 7.69 -10.98 -16.39
CA TYR A 177 6.26 -11.04 -16.12
C TYR A 177 5.41 -10.83 -17.36
N LYS A 178 5.73 -9.81 -18.17
CA LYS A 178 5.04 -9.59 -19.46
C LYS A 178 5.15 -10.80 -20.38
N LYS A 179 6.35 -11.35 -20.54
CA LYS A 179 6.58 -12.54 -21.37
C LYS A 179 5.77 -13.75 -20.89
N ILE A 180 5.64 -13.95 -19.57
CA ILE A 180 4.82 -15.04 -19.02
C ILE A 180 3.36 -14.86 -19.43
N LEU A 181 2.78 -13.68 -19.19
CA LEU A 181 1.37 -13.41 -19.49
C LEU A 181 1.06 -13.41 -20.99
N GLU A 182 1.96 -12.88 -21.82
CA GLU A 182 1.83 -12.91 -23.29
C GLU A 182 1.97 -14.33 -23.89
N PHE A 183 2.68 -15.22 -23.19
CA PHE A 183 2.86 -16.61 -23.61
C PHE A 183 1.67 -17.51 -23.26
N MET A 184 0.93 -17.17 -22.20
CA MET A 184 -0.17 -17.97 -21.70
C MET A 184 -1.47 -17.69 -22.47
N GLU A 185 -2.09 -18.75 -22.96
CA GLU A 185 -3.40 -18.73 -23.62
C GLU A 185 -4.50 -19.11 -22.62
N GLU A 186 -5.68 -18.52 -22.75
CA GLU A 186 -6.84 -18.82 -21.91
C GLU A 186 -7.24 -20.32 -22.02
N GLY A 187 -7.48 -20.95 -20.88
CA GLY A 187 -7.88 -22.37 -20.80
C GLY A 187 -6.74 -23.39 -20.98
N LYS A 188 -5.52 -22.95 -21.29
CA LYS A 188 -4.38 -23.86 -21.50
C LYS A 188 -3.54 -24.00 -20.24
N GLU A 189 -3.05 -25.21 -19.99
CA GLU A 189 -2.22 -25.55 -18.85
C GLU A 189 -0.74 -25.62 -19.23
N TYR A 190 0.13 -25.06 -18.40
CA TYR A 190 1.59 -24.98 -18.60
C TYR A 190 2.33 -25.59 -17.45
N THR A 191 3.48 -26.18 -17.71
CA THR A 191 4.40 -26.72 -16.71
C THR A 191 5.45 -25.69 -16.32
N ILE A 192 6.14 -25.94 -15.21
CA ILE A 192 7.29 -25.09 -14.82
C ILE A 192 8.39 -25.10 -15.90
N GLN A 193 8.54 -26.22 -16.63
CA GLN A 193 9.56 -26.35 -17.67
C GLN A 193 9.28 -25.45 -18.87
N ASP A 194 8.00 -25.23 -19.24
CA ASP A 194 7.62 -24.33 -20.32
C ASP A 194 8.07 -22.90 -20.02
N PHE A 195 7.88 -22.44 -18.78
CA PHE A 195 8.35 -21.11 -18.36
C PHE A 195 9.87 -21.03 -18.18
N CYS A 196 10.52 -22.11 -17.76
CA CYS A 196 12.00 -22.15 -17.73
C CYS A 196 12.58 -21.98 -19.13
N ASN A 197 12.01 -22.64 -20.12
CA ASN A 197 12.42 -22.55 -21.52
C ASN A 197 12.12 -21.15 -22.08
N LEU A 198 10.92 -20.62 -21.86
CA LEU A 198 10.52 -19.27 -22.28
C LEU A 198 11.45 -18.17 -21.77
N LEU A 199 11.81 -18.24 -20.48
CA LEU A 199 12.57 -17.20 -19.81
C LEU A 199 14.08 -17.44 -19.81
N ASN A 200 14.52 -18.63 -20.19
CA ASN A 200 15.89 -19.12 -20.05
C ASN A 200 16.41 -18.96 -18.60
N LEU A 201 15.60 -19.43 -17.63
CA LEU A 201 15.87 -19.33 -16.21
C LEU A 201 15.83 -20.71 -15.53
N LYS A 202 16.55 -20.83 -14.40
CA LYS A 202 16.51 -22.02 -13.55
C LYS A 202 15.14 -22.16 -12.86
N PRO A 203 14.68 -23.39 -12.56
CA PRO A 203 13.36 -23.65 -11.97
C PRO A 203 13.09 -22.90 -10.67
N SER A 204 14.10 -22.70 -9.81
CA SER A 204 13.94 -21.94 -8.55
C SER A 204 13.51 -20.49 -8.80
N ARG A 205 14.19 -19.80 -9.73
CA ARG A 205 13.88 -18.41 -10.05
C ARG A 205 12.58 -18.27 -10.79
N THR A 206 12.25 -19.23 -11.68
CA THR A 206 10.96 -19.26 -12.40
C THR A 206 9.80 -19.45 -11.43
N LYS A 207 9.92 -20.33 -10.42
CA LYS A 207 8.90 -20.50 -9.36
C LYS A 207 8.65 -19.23 -8.57
N GLU A 208 9.68 -18.45 -8.25
CA GLU A 208 9.53 -17.16 -7.57
C GLU A 208 8.73 -16.18 -8.41
N LEU A 209 8.99 -16.10 -9.73
CA LEU A 209 8.26 -15.23 -10.64
C LEU A 209 6.78 -15.66 -10.75
N LEU A 210 6.50 -16.94 -10.92
CA LEU A 210 5.12 -17.46 -10.99
C LEU A 210 4.37 -17.26 -9.68
N LYS A 211 5.06 -17.41 -8.54
CA LYS A 211 4.47 -17.16 -7.21
C LYS A 211 4.08 -15.68 -7.01
N ALA A 212 4.73 -14.76 -7.68
CA ALA A 212 4.38 -13.35 -7.62
C ALA A 212 3.16 -12.97 -8.49
N LEU A 213 2.80 -13.82 -9.48
CA LEU A 213 1.68 -13.62 -10.42
C LEU A 213 0.39 -14.33 -9.98
N THR A 214 0.19 -14.56 -8.69
CA THR A 214 -0.98 -15.29 -8.16
C THR A 214 -2.33 -14.62 -8.42
N GLN A 215 -2.35 -13.35 -8.81
CA GLN A 215 -3.58 -12.67 -9.20
C GLN A 215 -4.03 -13.05 -10.61
N ASP A 216 -3.08 -13.24 -11.51
CA ASP A 216 -3.33 -13.50 -12.94
C ASP A 216 -3.27 -14.99 -13.28
N ILE A 217 -2.55 -15.77 -12.47
CA ILE A 217 -2.26 -17.18 -12.72
C ILE A 217 -2.71 -18.03 -11.53
N GLU A 218 -3.43 -19.09 -11.80
CA GLU A 218 -3.74 -20.12 -10.81
C GLU A 218 -2.82 -21.33 -10.94
N GLN A 219 -2.52 -21.95 -9.80
CA GLN A 219 -1.76 -23.19 -9.72
C GLN A 219 -2.70 -24.37 -9.60
N ILE A 220 -2.57 -25.34 -10.47
CA ILE A 220 -3.36 -26.58 -10.50
C ILE A 220 -2.46 -27.74 -10.12
N GLY A 221 -2.95 -28.65 -9.26
CA GLY A 221 -2.23 -29.83 -8.82
C GLY A 221 -1.10 -29.55 -7.82
N ASN A 222 -0.50 -30.62 -7.31
CA ASN A 222 0.53 -30.59 -6.28
C ASN A 222 1.83 -31.28 -6.71
N ASN A 223 2.95 -30.87 -6.14
CA ASN A 223 4.27 -31.48 -6.31
C ASN A 223 4.71 -31.70 -7.77
N LYS A 224 4.88 -32.94 -8.21
CA LYS A 224 5.37 -33.29 -9.56
C LYS A 224 4.38 -32.98 -10.69
N ASN A 225 3.07 -32.91 -10.39
CA ASN A 225 2.02 -32.67 -11.38
C ASN A 225 1.50 -31.22 -11.36
N ARG A 226 2.32 -30.30 -10.84
CA ARG A 226 1.97 -28.87 -10.75
C ARG A 226 1.94 -28.24 -12.14
N LYS A 227 0.80 -27.62 -12.46
CA LYS A 227 0.58 -26.84 -13.67
C LYS A 227 0.08 -25.44 -13.34
N TYR A 228 0.10 -24.58 -14.31
CA TYR A 228 -0.29 -23.17 -14.19
C TYR A 228 -1.21 -22.80 -15.35
N ARG A 229 -2.28 -22.05 -15.05
CA ARG A 229 -3.27 -21.58 -16.02
C ARG A 229 -3.59 -20.11 -15.74
N LEU A 230 -3.99 -19.34 -16.78
CA LEU A 230 -4.59 -18.02 -16.58
C LEU A 230 -5.92 -18.17 -15.81
N LYS A 231 -6.19 -17.19 -14.94
CA LYS A 231 -7.45 -17.11 -14.19
C LYS A 231 -8.57 -16.56 -15.04
#